data_22ca8307186615229db091e88877139f
#
_entry.id   22ca8307186615229db091e88877139f
#
_cell.length_a   1.000
_cell.length_b   1.000
_cell.length_c   1.000
_cell.angle_alpha   90.00
_cell.angle_beta   90.00
_cell.angle_gamma   90.00
#
_symmetry.space_group_name_H-M   'P 1'
#
loop_
_entity.id
_entity.type
_entity.pdbx_description
1 polymer ?
#
loop_
_entity_poly.entity_id
_entity_poly.type
_entity_poly.pdbx_seq_one_letter_code
_entity_poly.pdbx_strand_id
1 'polypeptide(L)'
;WGVGDIAEFGDYVLLSYSTKHLVKDGASGAKAKATYSTDLANNLYLGVYEFDPTDADKEYLKYQNMIVRKSEDHVGEEAGQIKGNLRSRTETGIEVVGDEIYLFCQGSKNSGKDYPDVPSAVLRISGNSIQNGKPVAIDDDYYVNLTEVTGHYMWKCFYIGGNKFCLQLYTEKGTAGFVE
;
A
#
# COMPACT_ATOMS: atom_id res chain seq x y z
N TRP A 1 -7.77 10.86 -5.95
CA TRP A 1 -7.42 9.56 -5.38
C TRP A 1 -7.31 8.51 -6.47
N GLY A 2 -6.38 7.56 -6.33
CA GLY A 2 -6.30 6.37 -7.17
C GLY A 2 -6.44 5.14 -6.30
N VAL A 3 -7.25 4.18 -6.72
CA VAL A 3 -7.31 2.85 -6.09
C VAL A 3 -6.12 2.04 -6.58
N GLY A 4 -5.42 1.37 -5.67
CA GLY A 4 -4.29 0.52 -5.99
C GLY A 4 -4.63 -0.95 -5.99
N ASP A 5 -5.30 -1.38 -4.95
CA ASP A 5 -5.62 -2.78 -4.73
C ASP A 5 -6.96 -2.94 -4.01
N ILE A 6 -7.55 -4.10 -4.14
CA ILE A 6 -8.82 -4.48 -3.53
C ILE A 6 -8.71 -5.89 -2.95
N ALA A 7 -9.19 -6.07 -1.73
CA ALA A 7 -9.28 -7.38 -1.09
C ALA A 7 -10.60 -7.54 -0.33
N GLU A 8 -11.07 -8.76 -0.24
CA GLU A 8 -12.23 -9.12 0.57
C GLU A 8 -11.78 -9.60 1.96
N PHE A 9 -12.52 -9.20 2.98
CA PHE A 9 -12.33 -9.66 4.36
C PHE A 9 -13.69 -9.83 5.04
N GLY A 10 -14.19 -11.05 5.11
CA GLY A 10 -15.56 -11.32 5.54
C GLY A 10 -16.59 -10.57 4.69
N ASP A 11 -17.47 -9.81 5.35
CA ASP A 11 -18.48 -8.97 4.67
C ASP A 11 -17.93 -7.59 4.27
N TYR A 12 -16.60 -7.41 4.31
CA TYR A 12 -15.96 -6.14 4.03
C TYR A 12 -15.08 -6.20 2.79
N VAL A 13 -15.00 -5.06 2.13
CA VAL A 13 -14.05 -4.80 1.04
C VAL A 13 -13.04 -3.78 1.52
N LEU A 14 -11.77 -4.09 1.32
CA LEU A 14 -10.63 -3.25 1.62
C LEU A 14 -10.10 -2.64 0.33
N LEU A 15 -9.93 -1.33 0.30
CA LEU A 15 -9.39 -0.60 -0.85
C LEU A 15 -8.17 0.20 -0.43
N SER A 16 -7.03 -0.07 -1.06
CA SER A 16 -5.87 0.79 -0.88
C SER A 16 -5.98 2.03 -1.76
N TYR A 17 -5.60 3.19 -1.21
CA TYR A 17 -5.67 4.47 -1.91
C TYR A 17 -4.32 5.15 -1.99
N SER A 18 -4.10 5.87 -3.07
CA SER A 18 -3.02 6.84 -3.22
C SER A 18 -3.58 8.19 -3.62
N THR A 19 -2.99 9.26 -3.07
CA THR A 19 -3.25 10.62 -3.56
C THR A 19 -2.52 10.81 -4.90
N LYS A 20 -3.22 11.36 -5.89
CA LYS A 20 -2.63 11.67 -7.20
C LYS A 20 -3.01 13.08 -7.61
N HIS A 21 -2.01 13.88 -7.96
CA HIS A 21 -2.20 15.19 -8.56
C HIS A 21 -1.83 15.12 -10.03
N LEU A 22 -2.67 15.67 -10.89
CA LEU A 22 -2.34 15.88 -12.28
C LEU A 22 -1.39 17.07 -12.38
N VAL A 23 -0.12 16.81 -12.64
CA VAL A 23 0.84 17.84 -13.00
C VAL A 23 0.69 18.09 -14.50
N LYS A 24 0.17 19.26 -14.87
CA LYS A 24 0.27 19.73 -16.24
C LYS A 24 1.72 20.11 -16.47
N ASP A 25 2.44 19.28 -17.22
CA ASP A 25 3.72 19.67 -17.74
C ASP A 25 3.52 20.91 -18.64
N GLY A 26 4.28 21.99 -18.41
CA GLY A 26 4.12 23.26 -19.10
C GLY A 26 4.45 23.25 -20.61
N ALA A 27 4.58 22.08 -21.22
CA ALA A 27 4.75 21.91 -22.65
C ALA A 27 3.40 22.09 -23.36
N SER A 28 3.19 23.24 -23.93
CA SER A 28 2.12 23.50 -24.90
C SER A 28 2.34 22.69 -26.17
N GLY A 29 1.54 21.67 -26.40
CA GLY A 29 1.55 20.89 -27.64
C GLY A 29 0.90 19.53 -27.50
N ALA A 30 0.52 18.93 -28.63
CA ALA A 30 -0.21 17.65 -28.73
C ALA A 30 0.50 16.39 -28.17
N LYS A 31 1.59 16.56 -27.43
CA LYS A 31 2.40 15.49 -26.81
C LYS A 31 2.62 15.68 -25.31
N ALA A 32 1.87 16.57 -24.65
CA ALA A 32 1.91 16.69 -23.19
C ALA A 32 1.43 15.38 -22.56
N LYS A 33 2.36 14.55 -22.07
CA LYS A 33 1.99 13.39 -21.25
C LYS A 33 1.51 13.92 -19.91
N ALA A 34 0.29 13.56 -19.55
CA ALA A 34 -0.21 13.78 -18.19
C ALA A 34 0.70 13.07 -17.20
N THR A 35 1.42 13.82 -16.39
CA THR A 35 2.25 13.27 -15.31
C THR A 35 1.46 13.35 -14.01
N TYR A 36 1.38 12.28 -13.28
CA TYR A 36 0.78 12.25 -11.97
C TYR A 36 1.87 12.25 -10.91
N SER A 37 1.77 13.15 -9.95
CA SER A 37 2.60 13.15 -8.75
C SER A 37 1.74 12.96 -7.52
N THR A 38 2.37 12.59 -6.42
CA THR A 38 1.73 12.53 -5.10
C THR A 38 2.68 13.15 -4.08
N ASP A 39 2.19 14.10 -3.31
CA ASP A 39 2.95 14.76 -2.24
C ASP A 39 3.00 13.87 -0.98
N LEU A 40 2.08 12.91 -0.90
CA LEU A 40 1.93 11.98 0.23
C LEU A 40 2.28 10.54 -0.19
N ALA A 41 3.38 10.39 -0.95
CA ALA A 41 3.80 9.11 -1.51
C ALA A 41 4.08 8.04 -0.45
N ASN A 42 4.41 8.47 0.76
CA ASN A 42 4.78 7.61 1.87
C ASN A 42 3.65 7.37 2.87
N ASN A 43 2.45 7.87 2.60
CA ASN A 43 1.29 7.62 3.43
C ASN A 43 0.53 6.38 2.94
N LEU A 44 0.03 5.63 3.90
CA LEU A 44 -0.86 4.52 3.66
C LEU A 44 -2.30 4.96 3.94
N TYR A 45 -3.18 4.67 3.00
CA TYR A 45 -4.62 4.88 3.14
C TYR A 45 -5.34 3.60 2.75
N LEU A 46 -6.07 3.01 3.69
CA LEU A 46 -6.85 1.80 3.49
C LEU A 46 -8.30 2.07 3.86
N GLY A 47 -9.17 2.14 2.86
CA GLY A 47 -10.62 2.27 3.06
C GLY A 47 -11.24 0.93 3.39
N VAL A 48 -12.12 0.93 4.38
CA VAL A 48 -12.93 -0.22 4.79
C VAL A 48 -14.37 0.05 4.43
N TYR A 49 -14.96 -0.85 3.64
CA TYR A 49 -16.33 -0.76 3.16
C TYR A 49 -17.06 -2.06 3.51
N GLU A 50 -18.29 -1.93 4.01
CA GLU A 50 -19.22 -3.05 4.09
C GLU A 50 -19.74 -3.36 2.68
N PHE A 51 -19.78 -4.63 2.32
CA PHE A 51 -20.28 -5.08 1.03
C PHE A 51 -21.62 -5.79 1.22
N ASP A 52 -22.68 -5.21 0.69
CA ASP A 52 -24.01 -5.78 0.67
C ASP A 52 -24.54 -5.85 -0.78
N PRO A 53 -24.37 -6.99 -1.47
CA PRO A 53 -24.85 -7.15 -2.84
C PRO A 53 -26.37 -7.16 -2.97
N THR A 54 -27.10 -7.27 -1.85
CA THR A 54 -28.56 -7.34 -1.81
C THR A 54 -29.24 -6.02 -1.51
N ASP A 55 -28.46 -4.96 -1.25
CA ASP A 55 -28.98 -3.63 -0.93
C ASP A 55 -29.94 -3.12 -2.01
N ALA A 56 -31.18 -2.80 -1.59
CA ALA A 56 -32.28 -2.41 -2.48
C ALA A 56 -32.02 -1.06 -3.16
N ASP A 57 -31.26 -0.18 -2.52
CA ASP A 57 -30.90 1.15 -3.02
C ASP A 57 -29.64 1.10 -3.92
N LYS A 58 -29.06 -0.09 -4.10
CA LYS A 58 -27.84 -0.33 -4.89
C LYS A 58 -26.59 0.35 -4.33
N GLU A 59 -26.58 0.67 -3.06
CA GLU A 59 -25.38 1.10 -2.34
C GLU A 59 -24.57 -0.09 -1.85
N TYR A 60 -24.10 -0.89 -2.79
CA TYR A 60 -23.41 -2.17 -2.52
C TYR A 60 -22.14 -2.04 -1.68
N LEU A 61 -21.51 -0.87 -1.67
CA LEU A 61 -20.34 -0.55 -0.88
C LEU A 61 -20.63 0.62 0.05
N LYS A 62 -20.76 0.33 1.35
CA LYS A 62 -21.00 1.34 2.38
C LYS A 62 -19.70 1.66 3.12
N TYR A 63 -19.22 2.89 2.97
CA TYR A 63 -18.02 3.35 3.68
C TYR A 63 -18.18 3.19 5.19
N GLN A 64 -17.17 2.57 5.82
CA GLN A 64 -17.13 2.34 7.27
C GLN A 64 -16.07 3.18 7.96
N ASN A 65 -14.82 3.08 7.52
CA ASN A 65 -13.72 3.88 8.06
C ASN A 65 -12.52 3.91 7.09
N MET A 66 -11.55 4.77 7.42
CA MET A 66 -10.26 4.84 6.76
C MET A 66 -9.17 4.55 7.78
N ILE A 67 -8.36 3.53 7.51
CA ILE A 67 -7.13 3.29 8.25
C ILE A 67 -6.03 4.10 7.58
N VAL A 68 -5.36 4.94 8.35
CA VAL A 68 -4.32 5.85 7.85
C VAL A 68 -3.04 5.64 8.65
N ARG A 69 -1.92 5.51 7.93
CA ARG A 69 -0.59 5.65 8.49
C ARG A 69 0.17 6.71 7.72
N LYS A 70 0.63 7.73 8.42
CA LYS A 70 1.33 8.86 7.83
C LYS A 70 2.81 8.74 8.10
N SER A 71 3.62 8.91 7.07
CA SER A 71 5.08 8.91 7.21
C SER A 71 5.61 10.19 7.84
N GLU A 72 4.90 11.31 7.68
CA GLU A 72 5.24 12.58 8.33
C GLU A 72 5.12 12.52 9.85
N ASP A 73 4.32 11.63 10.40
CA ASP A 73 4.23 11.40 11.84
C ASP A 73 5.53 10.79 12.42
N HIS A 74 6.43 10.38 11.54
CA HIS A 74 7.73 9.78 11.84
C HIS A 74 8.92 10.65 11.42
N VAL A 75 8.71 11.94 11.19
CA VAL A 75 9.77 12.91 10.88
C VAL A 75 10.74 13.00 12.06
N GLY A 76 11.99 12.62 11.85
CA GLY A 76 13.02 12.58 12.88
C GLY A 76 13.37 11.19 13.40
N GLU A 77 12.63 10.15 13.01
CA GLU A 77 13.06 8.77 13.19
C GLU A 77 14.24 8.45 12.26
N GLU A 78 15.17 7.63 12.71
CA GLU A 78 16.30 7.22 11.89
C GLU A 78 15.82 6.54 10.59
N ALA A 79 16.53 6.78 9.49
CA ALA A 79 16.27 6.11 8.22
C ALA A 79 16.27 4.59 8.42
N GLY A 80 15.16 3.93 8.12
CA GLY A 80 14.93 2.52 8.39
C GLY A 80 13.90 2.23 9.47
N GLN A 81 13.51 3.22 10.28
CA GLN A 81 12.40 3.11 11.23
C GLN A 81 11.08 3.67 10.67
N ILE A 82 11.13 4.35 9.54
CA ILE A 82 9.92 4.83 8.87
C ILE A 82 9.12 3.62 8.38
N LYS A 83 8.15 3.26 9.17
CA LYS A 83 7.31 2.08 8.92
C LYS A 83 6.27 2.41 7.87
N GLY A 84 6.49 1.88 6.70
CA GLY A 84 5.42 1.55 5.79
C GLY A 84 4.86 2.63 4.91
N ASN A 85 4.85 2.27 3.68
CA ASN A 85 4.25 3.01 2.61
C ASN A 85 3.51 2.03 1.69
N LEU A 86 2.20 2.06 1.69
CA LEU A 86 1.41 1.41 0.67
C LEU A 86 1.37 2.31 -0.57
N ARG A 87 2.47 2.36 -1.27
CA ARG A 87 2.50 3.03 -2.57
C ARG A 87 1.80 2.14 -3.57
N SER A 88 0.49 2.21 -3.62
CA SER A 88 -0.28 1.42 -4.54
C SER A 88 -0.19 2.02 -5.96
N ARG A 89 0.89 1.73 -6.64
CA ARG A 89 0.90 1.75 -8.10
C ARG A 89 0.59 0.39 -8.69
N THR A 90 0.40 -0.61 -7.86
CA THR A 90 0.37 -2.00 -8.28
C THR A 90 -0.90 -2.68 -7.80
N GLU A 91 -1.32 -3.61 -8.58
CA GLU A 91 -2.55 -4.36 -8.48
C GLU A 91 -2.55 -5.40 -7.34
N THR A 92 -1.51 -5.43 -6.50
CA THR A 92 -1.39 -6.42 -5.42
C THR A 92 -0.57 -5.87 -4.27
N GLY A 93 -1.19 -5.61 -3.16
CA GLY A 93 -0.54 -5.11 -1.94
C GLY A 93 -1.30 -5.49 -0.68
N ILE A 94 -2.54 -5.96 -0.80
CA ILE A 94 -3.37 -6.40 0.32
C ILE A 94 -3.58 -7.91 0.18
N GLU A 95 -3.10 -8.67 1.16
CA GLU A 95 -3.26 -10.12 1.18
C GLU A 95 -3.95 -10.55 2.48
N VAL A 96 -5.07 -11.26 2.34
CA VAL A 96 -5.84 -11.76 3.48
C VAL A 96 -5.49 -13.22 3.73
N VAL A 97 -5.03 -13.52 4.94
CA VAL A 97 -4.67 -14.88 5.36
C VAL A 97 -5.32 -15.19 6.70
N GLY A 98 -6.41 -15.93 6.67
CA GLY A 98 -7.23 -16.16 7.86
C GLY A 98 -7.80 -14.85 8.40
N ASP A 99 -7.59 -14.58 9.68
CA ASP A 99 -8.06 -13.35 10.35
C ASP A 99 -7.04 -12.20 10.28
N GLU A 100 -5.98 -12.35 9.50
CA GLU A 100 -4.94 -11.35 9.38
C GLU A 100 -4.89 -10.76 7.97
N ILE A 101 -4.61 -9.47 7.90
CA ILE A 101 -4.48 -8.72 6.66
C ILE A 101 -3.06 -8.21 6.57
N TYR A 102 -2.32 -8.66 5.56
CA TYR A 102 -0.96 -8.24 5.29
C TYR A 102 -0.93 -7.16 4.24
N LEU A 103 -0.20 -6.08 4.53
CA LEU A 103 -0.08 -4.92 3.67
C LEU A 103 1.35 -4.86 3.14
N PHE A 104 1.54 -5.21 1.88
CA PHE A 104 2.84 -5.22 1.20
C PHE A 104 3.14 -3.85 0.61
N CYS A 105 4.01 -3.12 1.26
CA CYS A 105 4.37 -1.76 0.93
C CYS A 105 5.59 -1.73 0.01
N GLN A 106 5.50 -1.04 -1.13
CA GLN A 106 6.59 -0.98 -2.10
C GLN A 106 7.82 -0.20 -1.62
N GLY A 107 7.62 0.75 -0.72
CA GLY A 107 8.66 1.69 -0.38
C GLY A 107 8.95 2.71 -1.49
N SER A 108 9.96 3.52 -1.31
CA SER A 108 10.41 4.49 -2.29
C SER A 108 11.89 4.79 -2.13
N LYS A 109 12.60 4.84 -3.26
CA LYS A 109 13.98 5.32 -3.32
C LYS A 109 13.95 6.77 -3.79
N ASN A 110 14.42 7.68 -2.96
CA ASN A 110 14.43 9.11 -3.24
C ASN A 110 15.82 9.56 -3.74
N SER A 111 16.19 9.13 -4.93
CA SER A 111 17.47 9.53 -5.53
C SER A 111 17.54 11.06 -5.65
N GLY A 112 18.20 11.74 -4.71
CA GLY A 112 18.54 13.16 -4.77
C GLY A 112 17.43 14.15 -4.34
N LYS A 113 16.43 13.71 -3.57
CA LYS A 113 15.41 14.58 -2.95
C LYS A 113 15.57 14.61 -1.43
N ASP A 114 15.03 15.67 -0.81
CA ASP A 114 15.14 15.95 0.63
C ASP A 114 14.39 14.95 1.57
N TYR A 115 13.89 13.85 1.02
CA TYR A 115 13.18 12.81 1.77
C TYR A 115 14.03 11.55 1.89
N PRO A 116 14.04 10.88 3.03
CA PRO A 116 14.76 9.62 3.19
C PRO A 116 14.18 8.53 2.29
N ASP A 117 15.01 7.56 1.94
CA ASP A 117 14.55 6.33 1.32
C ASP A 117 13.64 5.58 2.29
N VAL A 118 12.49 5.11 1.79
CA VAL A 118 11.55 4.30 2.57
C VAL A 118 11.63 2.87 2.07
N PRO A 119 12.03 1.90 2.91
CA PRO A 119 12.17 0.52 2.49
C PRO A 119 10.83 -0.11 2.12
N SER A 120 10.87 -1.10 1.24
CA SER A 120 9.72 -2.00 1.07
C SER A 120 9.51 -2.77 2.36
N ALA A 121 8.25 -2.92 2.77
CA ALA A 121 7.92 -3.52 4.05
C ALA A 121 6.61 -4.29 4.00
N VAL A 122 6.42 -5.18 4.98
CA VAL A 122 5.12 -5.78 5.28
C VAL A 122 4.63 -5.23 6.60
N LEU A 123 3.44 -4.68 6.58
CA LEU A 123 2.66 -4.34 7.76
C LEU A 123 1.54 -5.37 7.94
N ARG A 124 0.90 -5.36 9.09
CA ARG A 124 -0.20 -6.27 9.40
C ARG A 124 -1.34 -5.52 10.08
N ILE A 125 -2.55 -5.96 9.78
CA ILE A 125 -3.72 -5.73 10.63
C ILE A 125 -4.04 -7.08 11.25
N SER A 126 -3.79 -7.24 12.55
CA SER A 126 -4.04 -8.51 13.22
C SER A 126 -5.50 -8.69 13.58
N GLY A 127 -5.93 -9.96 13.74
CA GLY A 127 -7.28 -10.30 14.20
C GLY A 127 -7.67 -9.62 15.51
N ASN A 128 -6.69 -9.30 16.37
CA ASN A 128 -6.91 -8.55 17.60
C ASN A 128 -7.31 -7.08 17.38
N SER A 129 -7.01 -6.52 16.22
CA SER A 129 -7.42 -5.15 15.86
C SER A 129 -8.77 -5.09 15.15
N ILE A 130 -9.46 -6.22 15.00
CA ILE A 130 -10.76 -6.27 14.35
C ILE A 130 -11.86 -6.04 15.38
N GLN A 131 -12.68 -5.00 15.17
CA GLN A 131 -13.81 -4.67 16.04
C GLN A 131 -15.11 -4.70 15.23
N ASN A 132 -16.14 -5.36 15.78
CA ASN A 132 -17.43 -5.51 15.10
C ASN A 132 -17.30 -6.08 13.67
N GLY A 133 -16.35 -7.01 13.47
CA GLY A 133 -16.10 -7.65 12.19
C GLY A 133 -15.30 -6.83 11.20
N LYS A 134 -14.84 -5.61 11.52
CA LYS A 134 -14.02 -4.78 10.63
C LYS A 134 -12.66 -4.43 11.22
N PRO A 135 -11.61 -4.34 10.38
CA PRO A 135 -10.29 -3.91 10.81
C PRO A 135 -10.31 -2.43 11.24
N VAL A 136 -9.60 -2.10 12.32
CA VAL A 136 -9.59 -0.74 12.89
C VAL A 136 -8.22 -0.10 12.97
N ALA A 137 -7.14 -0.89 13.04
CA ALA A 137 -5.77 -0.37 13.18
C ALA A 137 -4.73 -1.30 12.57
N ILE A 138 -3.58 -0.72 12.21
CA ILE A 138 -2.37 -1.47 11.89
C ILE A 138 -1.73 -1.93 13.19
N ASP A 139 -1.19 -3.15 13.19
CA ASP A 139 -0.44 -3.74 14.30
C ASP A 139 0.94 -3.07 14.38
N ASP A 140 1.14 -2.25 15.39
CA ASP A 140 2.40 -1.50 15.57
C ASP A 140 3.58 -2.41 15.97
N ASP A 141 3.31 -3.59 16.50
CA ASP A 141 4.33 -4.57 16.89
C ASP A 141 4.76 -5.46 15.72
N TYR A 142 4.10 -5.38 14.56
CA TYR A 142 4.43 -6.15 13.39
C TYR A 142 5.02 -5.28 12.27
N TYR A 143 6.28 -5.54 11.95
CA TYR A 143 6.97 -4.88 10.84
C TYR A 143 8.05 -5.79 10.26
N VAL A 144 8.01 -6.02 8.94
CA VAL A 144 9.08 -6.75 8.23
C VAL A 144 9.68 -5.82 7.17
N ASN A 145 10.96 -5.52 7.30
CA ASN A 145 11.70 -4.74 6.31
C ASN A 145 12.11 -5.66 5.14
N LEU A 146 11.33 -5.67 4.07
CA LEU A 146 11.59 -6.50 2.90
C LEU A 146 12.87 -6.09 2.16
N THR A 147 13.18 -4.79 2.13
CA THR A 147 14.39 -4.31 1.46
C THR A 147 15.65 -4.82 2.18
N GLU A 148 15.63 -4.88 3.50
CA GLU A 148 16.72 -5.45 4.29
C GLU A 148 16.87 -6.96 4.05
N VAL A 149 15.75 -7.68 4.05
CA VAL A 149 15.74 -9.14 3.88
C VAL A 149 16.17 -9.57 2.47
N THR A 150 15.71 -8.82 1.45
CA THR A 150 15.92 -9.23 0.04
C THR A 150 17.06 -8.50 -0.67
N GLY A 151 17.52 -7.38 -0.11
CA GLY A 151 18.47 -6.48 -0.76
C GLY A 151 17.86 -5.62 -1.85
N HIS A 152 16.54 -5.71 -2.09
CA HIS A 152 15.86 -5.08 -3.21
C HIS A 152 14.53 -4.42 -2.79
N TYR A 153 14.09 -3.42 -3.56
CA TYR A 153 12.74 -2.89 -3.44
C TYR A 153 11.72 -3.81 -4.11
N MET A 154 10.58 -3.97 -3.47
CA MET A 154 9.49 -4.78 -3.99
C MET A 154 8.68 -4.01 -5.04
N TRP A 155 8.25 -4.73 -6.08
CA TRP A 155 7.29 -4.25 -7.07
C TRP A 155 5.87 -4.75 -6.77
N LYS A 156 5.71 -6.06 -6.64
CA LYS A 156 4.43 -6.73 -6.40
C LYS A 156 4.58 -7.89 -5.43
N CYS A 157 3.47 -8.25 -4.80
CA CYS A 157 3.33 -9.44 -4.00
C CYS A 157 2.19 -10.30 -4.53
N PHE A 158 2.29 -11.61 -4.37
CA PHE A 158 1.24 -12.58 -4.67
C PHE A 158 1.21 -13.62 -3.57
N TYR A 159 0.06 -13.81 -2.94
CA TYR A 159 -0.13 -14.91 -2.02
C TYR A 159 -0.25 -16.23 -2.76
N ILE A 160 0.52 -17.23 -2.35
CA ILE A 160 0.58 -18.55 -3.01
C ILE A 160 0.14 -19.70 -2.09
N GLY A 161 -0.39 -19.38 -0.92
CA GLY A 161 -0.94 -20.33 0.04
C GLY A 161 -0.06 -20.63 1.24
N GLY A 162 -0.67 -21.04 2.33
CA GLY A 162 0.00 -21.30 3.61
C GLY A 162 0.66 -20.02 4.15
N ASN A 163 1.95 -20.07 4.46
CA ASN A 163 2.74 -18.91 4.90
C ASN A 163 3.67 -18.39 3.80
N LYS A 164 3.27 -18.53 2.53
CA LYS A 164 4.16 -18.25 1.40
C LYS A 164 3.62 -17.13 0.52
N PHE A 165 4.51 -16.22 0.17
CA PHE A 165 4.28 -15.14 -0.75
C PHE A 165 5.36 -15.12 -1.83
N CYS A 166 4.97 -14.84 -3.06
CA CYS A 166 5.88 -14.61 -4.17
C CYS A 166 6.07 -13.10 -4.34
N LEU A 167 7.31 -12.63 -4.29
CA LEU A 167 7.64 -11.22 -4.45
C LEU A 167 8.29 -10.98 -5.80
N GLN A 168 7.79 -10.00 -6.52
CA GLN A 168 8.48 -9.43 -7.66
C GLN A 168 9.29 -8.24 -7.18
N LEU A 169 10.60 -8.27 -7.42
CA LEU A 169 11.55 -7.28 -6.94
C LEU A 169 12.09 -6.42 -8.09
N TYR A 170 12.50 -5.20 -7.77
CA TYR A 170 13.25 -4.35 -8.71
C TYR A 170 14.69 -4.82 -8.81
N THR A 171 15.24 -4.82 -10.01
CA THR A 171 16.68 -4.99 -10.21
C THR A 171 17.44 -3.72 -9.80
N GLU A 172 18.78 -3.83 -9.64
CA GLU A 172 19.65 -2.70 -9.28
C GLU A 172 19.56 -1.49 -10.22
N LYS A 173 19.08 -1.69 -11.45
CA LYS A 173 18.93 -0.64 -12.44
C LYS A 173 17.57 0.08 -12.38
N GLY A 174 16.73 -0.21 -11.39
CA GLY A 174 15.41 0.43 -11.25
C GLY A 174 14.39 0.02 -12.32
N THR A 175 14.70 -0.97 -13.12
CA THR A 175 13.75 -1.58 -14.06
C THR A 175 13.14 -2.81 -13.38
N ALA A 176 11.82 -2.97 -13.51
CA ALA A 176 11.16 -4.19 -13.04
C ALA A 176 11.78 -5.40 -13.75
N GLY A 177 12.40 -6.27 -12.99
CA GLY A 177 12.98 -7.51 -13.45
C GLY A 177 12.49 -8.66 -12.57
N PHE A 178 12.52 -9.85 -13.11
CA PHE A 178 12.36 -11.06 -12.30
C PHE A 178 13.74 -11.41 -11.71
N VAL A 179 13.78 -11.63 -10.41
CA VAL A 179 14.93 -12.27 -9.76
C VAL A 179 14.55 -13.74 -9.62
N GLU A 180 15.30 -14.60 -10.28
CA GLU A 180 15.18 -16.06 -10.16
C GLU A 180 15.80 -16.54 -8.84
#